data_f04dfcc2f41e3611c44e3f5bf96b7e19
#
_entry.id   f04dfcc2f41e3611c44e3f5bf96b7e19
#
_cell.length_a   1.000
_cell.length_b   1.000
_cell.length_c   1.000
_cell.angle_alpha   90.00
_cell.angle_beta   90.00
_cell.angle_gamma   90.00
#
_symmetry.space_group_name_H-M   'P 1'
#
loop_
_entity.id
_entity.type
_entity.pdbx_description
1 polymer ?
#
loop_
_entity_poly.entity_id
_entity_poly.type
_entity_poly.pdbx_seq_one_letter_code
_entity_poly.pdbx_strand_id
1 'polypeptide(L)'
;MENIIKVENLCFEYEPGLKTIHNISFQIKKGEYVAILGHNGSGKSTIAKLLIGLLEKKSGNIIIDHKELNLENLYKIREKIGIVFQNPDNQFIGATVRDDIAFGLENICIPREKMDELIERYAKRVRMDQFLDHEPTKLSGGQKQRVAIAGILAMSPSIIILDESTSMLDPRGRKEINELIRELKEDKEMTIISITHDIEEAKNADRILLLNKGEIVGDDQPETLLMNEKL
;
A
#
# COMPACT_ATOMS: atom_id res chain seq x y z
N MET A 1 -10.78 19.06 3.70
CA MET A 1 -9.98 18.16 2.86
C MET A 1 -10.91 17.09 2.30
N GLU A 2 -10.69 16.72 1.06
CA GLU A 2 -11.52 15.78 0.30
C GLU A 2 -11.19 14.33 0.66
N ASN A 3 -12.20 13.45 0.74
CA ASN A 3 -11.98 12.03 0.97
C ASN A 3 -11.65 11.34 -0.35
N ILE A 4 -10.47 10.70 -0.42
CA ILE A 4 -10.06 9.93 -1.59
C ILE A 4 -10.53 8.47 -1.51
N ILE A 5 -10.71 7.95 -0.29
CA ILE A 5 -11.29 6.62 -0.04
C ILE A 5 -12.45 6.77 0.93
N LYS A 6 -13.57 6.09 0.63
CA LYS A 6 -14.72 5.96 1.50
C LYS A 6 -15.20 4.52 1.49
N VAL A 7 -15.24 3.91 2.66
CA VAL A 7 -15.74 2.55 2.89
C VAL A 7 -16.96 2.62 3.78
N GLU A 8 -18.05 1.99 3.38
CA GLU A 8 -19.34 2.03 4.09
C GLU A 8 -19.90 0.62 4.28
N ASN A 9 -20.11 0.23 5.54
CA ASN A 9 -20.75 -1.02 5.94
C ASN A 9 -20.14 -2.27 5.25
N LEU A 10 -18.83 -2.28 5.05
CA LEU A 10 -18.14 -3.32 4.31
C LEU A 10 -18.13 -4.63 5.10
N CYS A 11 -18.60 -5.70 4.46
CA CYS A 11 -18.52 -7.06 4.96
C CYS A 11 -17.83 -7.96 3.94
N PHE A 12 -17.05 -8.92 4.46
CA PHE A 12 -16.41 -9.93 3.63
C PHE A 12 -16.26 -11.25 4.40
N GLU A 13 -16.36 -12.35 3.69
CA GLU A 13 -16.07 -13.72 4.17
C GLU A 13 -15.37 -14.51 3.08
N TYR A 14 -14.33 -15.29 3.44
CA TYR A 14 -13.67 -16.20 2.49
C TYR A 14 -14.52 -17.44 2.21
N GLU A 15 -15.21 -17.92 3.24
CA GLU A 15 -16.13 -19.05 3.17
C GLU A 15 -17.48 -18.64 3.76
N PRO A 16 -18.60 -19.16 3.25
CA PRO A 16 -19.91 -18.87 3.80
C PRO A 16 -19.99 -19.13 5.31
N GLY A 17 -20.30 -18.10 6.08
CA GLY A 17 -20.38 -18.17 7.55
C GLY A 17 -19.08 -17.86 8.30
N LEU A 18 -17.93 -17.85 7.65
CA LEU A 18 -16.65 -17.45 8.24
C LEU A 18 -16.36 -15.97 7.95
N LYS A 19 -17.03 -15.10 8.69
CA LYS A 19 -16.88 -13.65 8.54
C LYS A 19 -15.43 -13.24 8.86
N THR A 20 -14.82 -12.51 7.93
CA THR A 20 -13.46 -11.97 8.06
C THR A 20 -13.47 -10.46 8.29
N ILE A 21 -14.40 -9.75 7.66
CA ILE A 21 -14.62 -8.32 7.84
C ILE A 21 -16.10 -8.10 8.22
N HIS A 22 -16.31 -7.34 9.30
CA HIS A 22 -17.60 -7.21 9.97
C HIS A 22 -18.07 -5.76 9.96
N ASN A 23 -18.81 -5.37 8.91
CA ASN A 23 -19.52 -4.09 8.85
C ASN A 23 -18.63 -2.87 9.19
N ILE A 24 -17.43 -2.80 8.58
CA ILE A 24 -16.52 -1.69 8.81
C ILE A 24 -16.88 -0.49 7.95
N SER A 25 -16.69 0.71 8.51
CA SER A 25 -16.83 1.98 7.80
C SER A 25 -15.70 2.90 8.20
N PHE A 26 -15.04 3.51 7.21
CA PHE A 26 -13.98 4.50 7.41
C PHE A 26 -13.81 5.37 6.18
N GLN A 27 -13.08 6.47 6.32
CA GLN A 27 -12.76 7.38 5.24
C GLN A 27 -11.28 7.75 5.33
N ILE A 28 -10.62 7.97 4.20
CA ILE A 28 -9.24 8.45 4.13
C ILE A 28 -9.21 9.72 3.28
N LYS A 29 -8.59 10.77 3.79
CA LYS A 29 -8.44 12.04 3.09
C LYS A 29 -7.30 11.99 2.09
N LYS A 30 -7.41 12.77 1.01
CA LYS A 30 -6.30 12.92 0.06
C LYS A 30 -5.07 13.48 0.78
N GLY A 31 -3.90 12.87 0.54
CA GLY A 31 -2.63 13.25 1.15
C GLY A 31 -2.48 12.81 2.62
N GLU A 32 -3.41 12.01 3.15
CA GLU A 32 -3.33 11.48 4.51
C GLU A 32 -2.46 10.20 4.53
N TYR A 33 -1.65 10.06 5.58
CA TYR A 33 -0.97 8.80 5.89
C TYR A 33 -1.74 8.07 7.00
N VAL A 34 -2.36 6.95 6.65
CA VAL A 34 -3.15 6.13 7.59
C VAL A 34 -2.46 4.79 7.80
N ALA A 35 -2.29 4.38 9.06
CA ALA A 35 -1.86 3.03 9.42
C ALA A 35 -3.07 2.17 9.80
N ILE A 36 -3.21 1.00 9.17
CA ILE A 36 -4.15 -0.04 9.61
C ILE A 36 -3.36 -0.99 10.51
N LEU A 37 -3.54 -0.83 11.82
CA LEU A 37 -2.83 -1.58 12.86
C LEU A 37 -3.70 -2.72 13.39
N GLY A 38 -3.10 -3.87 13.69
CA GLY A 38 -3.80 -5.00 14.31
C GLY A 38 -2.97 -6.26 14.30
N HIS A 39 -3.38 -7.26 15.08
CA HIS A 39 -2.71 -8.57 15.15
C HIS A 39 -2.81 -9.35 13.82
N ASN A 40 -1.96 -10.35 13.66
CA ASN A 40 -2.05 -11.28 12.52
C ASN A 40 -3.42 -11.97 12.52
N GLY A 41 -4.03 -12.06 11.34
CA GLY A 41 -5.39 -12.63 11.20
C GLY A 41 -6.53 -11.66 11.53
N SER A 42 -6.29 -10.39 11.88
CA SER A 42 -7.37 -9.42 12.15
C SER A 42 -8.12 -8.95 10.89
N GLY A 43 -7.63 -9.26 9.68
CA GLY A 43 -8.27 -8.88 8.41
C GLY A 43 -7.59 -7.74 7.65
N LYS A 44 -6.42 -7.25 8.09
CA LYS A 44 -5.70 -6.11 7.49
C LYS A 44 -5.42 -6.28 5.99
N SER A 45 -4.72 -7.35 5.60
CA SER A 45 -4.41 -7.62 4.18
C SER A 45 -5.66 -7.95 3.37
N THR A 46 -6.74 -8.41 4.03
CA THR A 46 -8.05 -8.57 3.39
C THR A 46 -8.62 -7.22 2.98
N ILE A 47 -8.52 -6.20 3.84
CA ILE A 47 -8.94 -4.83 3.50
C ILE A 47 -8.14 -4.31 2.31
N ALA A 48 -6.80 -4.48 2.28
CA ALA A 48 -5.99 -4.08 1.13
C ALA A 48 -6.48 -4.71 -0.17
N LYS A 49 -6.70 -6.03 -0.16
CA LYS A 49 -7.17 -6.78 -1.33
C LYS A 49 -8.58 -6.36 -1.78
N LEU A 50 -9.45 -6.01 -0.85
CA LEU A 50 -10.78 -5.47 -1.13
C LEU A 50 -10.69 -4.07 -1.77
N LEU A 51 -9.82 -3.18 -1.27
CA LEU A 51 -9.63 -1.83 -1.81
C LEU A 51 -9.14 -1.82 -3.27
N ILE A 52 -8.31 -2.79 -3.67
CA ILE A 52 -7.82 -2.91 -5.05
C ILE A 52 -8.68 -3.85 -5.91
N GLY A 53 -9.78 -4.36 -5.37
CA GLY A 53 -10.69 -5.25 -6.08
C GLY A 53 -10.09 -6.61 -6.46
N LEU A 54 -9.14 -7.14 -5.68
CA LEU A 54 -8.67 -8.53 -5.78
C LEU A 54 -9.63 -9.50 -5.09
N LEU A 55 -10.44 -9.01 -4.17
CA LEU A 55 -11.51 -9.76 -3.52
C LEU A 55 -12.83 -9.03 -3.77
N GLU A 56 -13.88 -9.79 -3.96
CA GLU A 56 -15.24 -9.27 -4.11
C GLU A 56 -15.91 -9.14 -2.74
N LYS A 57 -16.41 -7.93 -2.44
CA LYS A 57 -17.13 -7.65 -1.19
C LYS A 57 -18.43 -8.45 -1.12
N LYS A 58 -18.81 -8.91 0.08
CA LYS A 58 -20.13 -9.53 0.31
C LYS A 58 -21.25 -8.49 0.36
N SER A 59 -20.98 -7.35 1.02
CA SER A 59 -21.88 -6.21 1.10
C SER A 59 -21.13 -4.93 1.46
N GLY A 60 -21.82 -3.79 1.41
CA GLY A 60 -21.27 -2.48 1.66
C GLY A 60 -20.74 -1.81 0.40
N ASN A 61 -20.14 -0.62 0.54
CA ASN A 61 -19.63 0.16 -0.58
C ASN A 61 -18.16 0.54 -0.35
N ILE A 62 -17.40 0.56 -1.45
CA ILE A 62 -16.05 1.10 -1.51
C ILE A 62 -16.04 2.14 -2.63
N ILE A 63 -15.69 3.37 -2.30
CA ILE A 63 -15.60 4.49 -3.23
C ILE A 63 -14.16 5.00 -3.18
N ILE A 64 -13.53 5.11 -4.34
CA ILE A 64 -12.15 5.57 -4.50
C ILE A 64 -12.10 6.63 -5.59
N ASP A 65 -11.55 7.79 -5.27
CA ASP A 65 -11.48 8.94 -6.18
C ASP A 65 -12.85 9.19 -6.86
N HIS A 66 -13.92 9.27 -6.03
CA HIS A 66 -15.33 9.47 -6.43
C HIS A 66 -15.95 8.34 -7.28
N LYS A 67 -15.26 7.22 -7.49
CA LYS A 67 -15.77 6.09 -8.25
C LYS A 67 -16.07 4.92 -7.34
N GLU A 68 -17.27 4.35 -7.46
CA GLU A 68 -17.58 3.09 -6.81
C GLU A 68 -16.72 1.96 -7.39
N LEU A 69 -16.16 1.14 -6.50
CA LEU A 69 -15.40 -0.05 -6.86
C LEU A 69 -16.36 -1.15 -7.34
N ASN A 70 -16.46 -1.27 -8.64
CA ASN A 70 -17.24 -2.27 -9.39
C ASN A 70 -16.49 -2.65 -10.68
N LEU A 71 -16.99 -3.61 -11.44
CA LEU A 71 -16.32 -4.09 -12.65
C LEU A 71 -16.10 -2.99 -13.70
N GLU A 72 -17.01 -2.02 -13.80
CA GLU A 72 -16.93 -0.92 -14.80
C GLU A 72 -15.79 0.06 -14.46
N ASN A 73 -15.56 0.31 -13.17
CA ASN A 73 -14.58 1.28 -12.71
C ASN A 73 -13.24 0.64 -12.28
N LEU A 74 -13.16 -0.69 -12.20
CA LEU A 74 -12.03 -1.42 -11.63
C LEU A 74 -10.69 -1.02 -12.24
N TYR A 75 -10.62 -0.92 -13.56
CA TYR A 75 -9.39 -0.54 -14.26
C TYR A 75 -8.95 0.88 -13.88
N LYS A 76 -9.86 1.85 -13.93
CA LYS A 76 -9.60 3.26 -13.58
C LYS A 76 -9.18 3.44 -12.12
N ILE A 77 -9.74 2.62 -11.22
CA ILE A 77 -9.37 2.63 -9.81
C ILE A 77 -7.97 2.05 -9.61
N ARG A 78 -7.64 0.95 -10.29
CA ARG A 78 -6.29 0.34 -10.21
C ARG A 78 -5.20 1.23 -10.77
N GLU A 79 -5.48 2.12 -11.71
CA GLU A 79 -4.54 3.15 -12.16
C GLU A 79 -4.19 4.16 -11.05
N LYS A 80 -5.08 4.32 -10.06
CA LYS A 80 -4.91 5.28 -8.96
C LYS A 80 -4.25 4.68 -7.72
N ILE A 81 -4.20 3.36 -7.62
CA ILE A 81 -3.71 2.66 -6.42
C ILE A 81 -2.53 1.77 -6.80
N GLY A 82 -1.39 2.03 -6.17
CA GLY A 82 -0.29 1.09 -6.14
C GLY A 82 -0.32 0.25 -4.86
N ILE A 83 0.07 -1.02 -4.95
CA ILE A 83 0.22 -1.88 -3.78
C ILE A 83 1.58 -2.55 -3.77
N VAL A 84 2.23 -2.53 -2.60
CA VAL A 84 3.46 -3.25 -2.32
C VAL A 84 3.12 -4.33 -1.29
N PHE A 85 3.31 -5.60 -1.68
CA PHE A 85 2.98 -6.74 -0.82
C PHE A 85 4.12 -7.08 0.14
N GLN A 86 3.81 -7.86 1.16
CA GLN A 86 4.71 -8.30 2.22
C GLN A 86 5.98 -8.99 1.68
N ASN A 87 5.82 -9.90 0.71
CA ASN A 87 6.93 -10.61 0.09
C ASN A 87 7.24 -10.00 -1.27
N PRO A 88 8.36 -9.24 -1.41
CA PRO A 88 8.72 -8.63 -2.68
C PRO A 88 9.09 -9.66 -3.76
N ASP A 89 9.57 -10.86 -3.39
CA ASP A 89 9.94 -11.89 -4.37
C ASP A 89 8.77 -12.33 -5.26
N ASN A 90 7.54 -12.22 -4.76
CA ASN A 90 6.34 -12.59 -5.50
C ASN A 90 5.86 -11.50 -6.46
N GLN A 91 6.53 -10.34 -6.50
CA GLN A 91 6.11 -9.18 -7.29
C GLN A 91 6.98 -8.97 -8.53
N PHE A 92 8.21 -9.51 -8.54
CA PHE A 92 9.15 -9.33 -9.65
C PHE A 92 8.76 -10.16 -10.87
N ILE A 93 8.72 -9.50 -12.02
CA ILE A 93 8.41 -10.08 -13.33
C ILE A 93 9.58 -9.84 -14.28
N GLY A 94 10.29 -8.72 -14.13
CA GLY A 94 11.42 -8.31 -14.95
C GLY A 94 12.66 -9.18 -14.71
N ALA A 95 13.45 -9.40 -15.77
CA ALA A 95 14.75 -10.05 -15.66
C ALA A 95 15.78 -9.18 -14.92
N THR A 96 15.65 -7.87 -15.04
CA THR A 96 16.47 -6.87 -14.36
C THR A 96 15.57 -5.90 -13.58
N VAL A 97 16.17 -5.12 -12.69
CA VAL A 97 15.47 -4.01 -11.98
C VAL A 97 14.87 -3.02 -12.98
N ARG A 98 15.58 -2.71 -14.05
CA ARG A 98 15.11 -1.85 -15.14
C ARG A 98 13.85 -2.40 -15.78
N ASP A 99 13.86 -3.69 -16.13
CA ASP A 99 12.72 -4.36 -16.77
C ASP A 99 11.51 -4.40 -15.85
N ASP A 100 11.73 -4.59 -14.56
CA ASP A 100 10.65 -4.65 -13.57
C ASP A 100 9.95 -3.31 -13.40
N ILE A 101 10.71 -2.21 -13.32
CA ILE A 101 10.12 -0.85 -13.29
C ILE A 101 9.44 -0.53 -14.62
N ALA A 102 10.04 -0.93 -15.76
CA ALA A 102 9.47 -0.73 -17.08
C ALA A 102 8.13 -1.43 -17.25
N PHE A 103 7.95 -2.63 -16.68
CA PHE A 103 6.71 -3.39 -16.75
C PHE A 103 5.50 -2.60 -16.23
N GLY A 104 5.66 -1.87 -15.12
CA GLY A 104 4.63 -0.97 -14.59
C GLY A 104 4.25 0.15 -15.58
N LEU A 105 5.25 0.76 -16.21
CA LEU A 105 5.07 1.84 -17.19
C LEU A 105 4.41 1.33 -18.49
N GLU A 106 4.75 0.12 -18.92
CA GLU A 106 4.14 -0.54 -20.08
C GLU A 106 2.65 -0.79 -19.85
N ASN A 107 2.27 -1.24 -18.65
CA ASN A 107 0.88 -1.50 -18.29
C ASN A 107 -0.02 -0.25 -18.34
N ILE A 108 0.56 0.93 -18.12
CA ILE A 108 -0.16 2.22 -18.23
C ILE A 108 0.12 2.92 -19.57
N CYS A 109 0.68 2.19 -20.55
CA CYS A 109 0.92 2.66 -21.91
C CYS A 109 1.80 3.90 -22.02
N ILE A 110 2.82 4.06 -21.17
CA ILE A 110 3.79 5.15 -21.29
C ILE A 110 4.60 4.96 -22.59
N PRO A 111 4.77 6.01 -23.43
CA PRO A 111 5.63 5.93 -24.61
C PRO A 111 7.06 5.54 -24.26
N ARG A 112 7.67 4.65 -25.07
CA ARG A 112 9.00 4.10 -24.82
C ARG A 112 10.08 5.17 -24.64
N GLU A 113 9.98 6.25 -25.38
CA GLU A 113 10.92 7.37 -25.33
C GLU A 113 10.96 8.09 -23.96
N LYS A 114 9.90 7.91 -23.14
CA LYS A 114 9.80 8.50 -21.81
C LYS A 114 10.14 7.50 -20.70
N MET A 115 10.19 6.20 -21.00
CA MET A 115 10.36 5.16 -19.97
C MET A 115 11.73 5.25 -19.31
N ASP A 116 12.81 5.40 -20.07
CA ASP A 116 14.17 5.43 -19.52
C ASP A 116 14.35 6.57 -18.52
N GLU A 117 13.85 7.76 -18.83
CA GLU A 117 13.89 8.91 -17.91
C GLU A 117 13.12 8.62 -16.61
N LEU A 118 11.92 8.03 -16.72
CA LEU A 118 11.11 7.70 -15.54
C LEU A 118 11.76 6.60 -14.71
N ILE A 119 12.29 5.55 -15.35
CA ILE A 119 12.99 4.45 -14.67
C ILE A 119 14.16 4.99 -13.85
N GLU A 120 15.02 5.78 -14.47
CA GLU A 120 16.18 6.37 -13.79
C GLU A 120 15.78 7.31 -12.66
N ARG A 121 14.75 8.16 -12.88
CA ARG A 121 14.22 9.07 -11.89
C ARG A 121 13.71 8.35 -10.65
N TYR A 122 12.89 7.31 -10.82
CA TYR A 122 12.29 6.60 -9.69
C TYR A 122 13.25 5.60 -9.05
N ALA A 123 14.17 4.98 -9.80
CA ALA A 123 15.25 4.20 -9.24
C ALA A 123 16.16 5.06 -8.35
N LYS A 124 16.49 6.28 -8.79
CA LYS A 124 17.27 7.24 -7.99
C LYS A 124 16.52 7.68 -6.73
N ARG A 125 15.20 7.93 -6.82
CA ARG A 125 14.36 8.31 -5.67
C ARG A 125 14.40 7.28 -4.55
N VAL A 126 14.50 5.99 -4.90
CA VAL A 126 14.61 4.90 -3.93
C VAL A 126 16.06 4.42 -3.71
N ARG A 127 17.07 5.14 -4.23
CA ARG A 127 18.50 4.83 -4.10
C ARG A 127 18.86 3.46 -4.71
N MET A 128 18.27 3.13 -5.85
CA MET A 128 18.49 1.87 -6.57
C MET A 128 19.03 2.06 -8.01
N ASP A 129 19.41 3.29 -8.36
CA ASP A 129 19.91 3.65 -9.70
C ASP A 129 21.15 2.87 -10.11
N GLN A 130 22.04 2.48 -9.18
CA GLN A 130 23.23 1.67 -9.44
C GLN A 130 22.93 0.18 -9.67
N PHE A 131 21.67 -0.23 -9.44
CA PHE A 131 21.25 -1.63 -9.51
C PHE A 131 20.34 -1.93 -10.70
N LEU A 132 20.14 -0.97 -11.61
CA LEU A 132 19.18 -1.09 -12.71
C LEU A 132 19.40 -2.32 -13.59
N ASP A 133 20.66 -2.71 -13.83
CA ASP A 133 21.00 -3.87 -14.65
C ASP A 133 21.20 -5.17 -13.83
N HIS A 134 20.90 -5.12 -12.52
CA HIS A 134 20.99 -6.31 -11.66
C HIS A 134 19.71 -7.15 -11.74
N GLU A 135 19.89 -8.47 -11.60
CA GLU A 135 18.77 -9.38 -11.40
C GLU A 135 18.13 -9.15 -10.03
N PRO A 136 16.80 -9.02 -9.92
CA PRO A 136 16.10 -8.83 -8.64
C PRO A 136 16.43 -9.92 -7.62
N THR A 137 16.67 -11.15 -8.05
CA THR A 137 17.00 -12.29 -7.19
C THR A 137 18.31 -12.12 -6.42
N LYS A 138 19.23 -11.28 -6.92
CA LYS A 138 20.53 -10.99 -6.29
C LYS A 138 20.51 -9.84 -5.29
N LEU A 139 19.36 -9.21 -5.11
CA LEU A 139 19.18 -8.09 -4.20
C LEU A 139 18.84 -8.54 -2.77
N SER A 140 19.22 -7.73 -1.76
CA SER A 140 18.75 -7.92 -0.39
C SER A 140 17.24 -7.64 -0.28
N GLY A 141 16.58 -8.14 0.78
CA GLY A 141 15.15 -7.90 0.98
C GLY A 141 14.78 -6.42 0.99
N GLY A 142 15.56 -5.56 1.65
CA GLY A 142 15.33 -4.11 1.66
C GLY A 142 15.54 -3.47 0.28
N GLN A 143 16.51 -3.95 -0.51
CA GLN A 143 16.72 -3.51 -1.89
C GLN A 143 15.53 -3.92 -2.78
N LYS A 144 15.08 -5.16 -2.67
CA LYS A 144 13.90 -5.67 -3.37
C LYS A 144 12.67 -4.81 -3.07
N GLN A 145 12.42 -4.52 -1.80
CA GLN A 145 11.29 -3.69 -1.40
C GLN A 145 11.36 -2.28 -2.00
N ARG A 146 12.56 -1.66 -2.02
CA ARG A 146 12.75 -0.36 -2.67
C ARG A 146 12.49 -0.41 -4.18
N VAL A 147 12.90 -1.47 -4.86
CA VAL A 147 12.59 -1.64 -6.29
C VAL A 147 11.09 -1.79 -6.51
N ALA A 148 10.40 -2.59 -5.69
CA ALA A 148 8.94 -2.73 -5.77
C ALA A 148 8.23 -1.36 -5.58
N ILE A 149 8.68 -0.56 -4.61
CA ILE A 149 8.17 0.80 -4.40
C ILE A 149 8.48 1.69 -5.62
N ALA A 150 9.68 1.60 -6.22
CA ALA A 150 10.03 2.38 -7.42
C ALA A 150 9.11 2.07 -8.59
N GLY A 151 8.84 0.78 -8.86
CA GLY A 151 7.93 0.35 -9.91
C GLY A 151 6.53 0.91 -9.73
N ILE A 152 6.02 0.90 -8.50
CA ILE A 152 4.72 1.51 -8.17
C ILE A 152 4.74 3.03 -8.35
N LEU A 153 5.75 3.72 -7.81
CA LEU A 153 5.86 5.18 -7.91
C LEU A 153 6.01 5.66 -9.36
N ALA A 154 6.66 4.87 -10.22
CA ALA A 154 6.82 5.19 -11.64
C ALA A 154 5.48 5.32 -12.36
N MET A 155 4.47 4.57 -11.95
CA MET A 155 3.10 4.68 -12.47
C MET A 155 2.35 5.93 -11.96
N SER A 156 2.95 6.70 -11.04
CA SER A 156 2.37 7.94 -10.47
C SER A 156 0.96 7.75 -9.88
N PRO A 157 0.74 6.76 -9.00
CA PRO A 157 -0.55 6.57 -8.37
C PRO A 157 -0.86 7.70 -7.37
N SER A 158 -2.14 7.93 -7.08
CA SER A 158 -2.57 8.87 -6.02
C SER A 158 -2.57 8.23 -4.63
N ILE A 159 -2.61 6.89 -4.58
CA ILE A 159 -2.69 6.10 -3.35
C ILE A 159 -1.65 4.99 -3.42
N ILE A 160 -0.86 4.83 -2.36
CA ILE A 160 0.02 3.67 -2.19
C ILE A 160 -0.40 2.88 -0.96
N ILE A 161 -0.56 1.57 -1.13
CA ILE A 161 -0.83 0.62 -0.04
C ILE A 161 0.45 -0.19 0.19
N LEU A 162 0.93 -0.20 1.43
CA LEU A 162 2.09 -0.93 1.88
C LEU A 162 1.61 -2.07 2.80
N ASP A 163 1.48 -3.28 2.27
CA ASP A 163 0.98 -4.43 3.03
C ASP A 163 2.13 -5.17 3.71
N GLU A 164 2.36 -4.85 5.00
CA GLU A 164 3.44 -5.39 5.82
C GLU A 164 4.83 -5.30 5.16
N SER A 165 5.07 -4.24 4.43
CA SER A 165 6.24 -4.06 3.56
C SER A 165 7.60 -4.07 4.28
N THR A 166 7.61 -3.97 5.60
CA THR A 166 8.83 -3.98 6.44
C THR A 166 9.00 -5.26 7.25
N SER A 167 7.97 -6.13 7.32
CA SER A 167 7.93 -7.26 8.25
C SER A 167 9.03 -8.31 8.03
N MET A 168 9.46 -8.50 6.78
CA MET A 168 10.49 -9.48 6.39
C MET A 168 11.90 -8.88 6.31
N LEU A 169 12.07 -7.61 6.70
CA LEU A 169 13.34 -6.91 6.60
C LEU A 169 14.14 -6.96 7.90
N ASP A 170 15.45 -6.92 7.77
CA ASP A 170 16.36 -6.68 8.87
C ASP A 170 16.17 -5.24 9.43
N PRO A 171 16.71 -4.92 10.63
CA PRO A 171 16.51 -3.61 11.25
C PRO A 171 16.99 -2.44 10.38
N ARG A 172 18.05 -2.64 9.59
CA ARG A 172 18.57 -1.61 8.68
C ARG A 172 17.63 -1.38 7.51
N GLY A 173 17.16 -2.45 6.86
CA GLY A 173 16.20 -2.39 5.78
C GLY A 173 14.89 -1.73 6.21
N ARG A 174 14.37 -2.06 7.42
CA ARG A 174 13.18 -1.38 7.98
C ARG A 174 13.39 0.12 8.12
N LYS A 175 14.52 0.53 8.68
CA LYS A 175 14.83 1.95 8.83
C LYS A 175 14.85 2.67 7.49
N GLU A 176 15.52 2.08 6.48
CA GLU A 176 15.62 2.66 5.13
C GLU A 176 14.25 2.78 4.45
N ILE A 177 13.36 1.79 4.61
CA ILE A 177 11.99 1.86 4.06
C ILE A 177 11.15 2.88 4.82
N ASN A 178 11.23 2.95 6.15
CA ASN A 178 10.50 3.94 6.95
C ASN A 178 10.94 5.37 6.63
N GLU A 179 12.23 5.59 6.37
CA GLU A 179 12.73 6.89 5.89
C GLU A 179 12.13 7.24 4.53
N LEU A 180 12.11 6.30 3.59
CA LEU A 180 11.49 6.49 2.27
C LEU A 180 9.99 6.81 2.40
N ILE A 181 9.25 6.12 3.26
CA ILE A 181 7.82 6.39 3.50
C ILE A 181 7.62 7.81 4.05
N ARG A 182 8.49 8.28 4.95
CA ARG A 182 8.46 9.66 5.46
C ARG A 182 8.71 10.69 4.34
N GLU A 183 9.70 10.43 3.48
CA GLU A 183 9.97 11.27 2.31
C GLU A 183 8.75 11.32 1.35
N LEU A 184 8.05 10.19 1.17
CA LEU A 184 6.82 10.12 0.38
C LEU A 184 5.66 10.89 1.01
N LYS A 185 5.56 10.89 2.35
CA LYS A 185 4.53 11.64 3.10
C LYS A 185 4.66 13.16 2.92
N GLU A 186 5.86 13.68 2.68
CA GLU A 186 6.06 15.10 2.39
C GLU A 186 5.39 15.54 1.07
N ASP A 187 5.15 14.60 0.17
CA ASP A 187 4.36 14.79 -1.03
C ASP A 187 2.87 14.74 -0.68
N LYS A 188 2.28 15.91 -0.41
CA LYS A 188 0.87 16.04 0.00
C LYS A 188 -0.16 15.55 -1.02
N GLU A 189 0.25 15.25 -2.24
CA GLU A 189 -0.61 14.65 -3.26
C GLU A 189 -0.69 13.11 -3.12
N MET A 190 0.29 12.49 -2.42
CA MET A 190 0.35 11.05 -2.20
C MET A 190 -0.40 10.66 -0.92
N THR A 191 -1.41 9.81 -1.06
CA THR A 191 -2.09 9.17 0.07
C THR A 191 -1.41 7.84 0.38
N ILE A 192 -1.08 7.60 1.65
CA ILE A 192 -0.35 6.40 2.08
C ILE A 192 -1.23 5.58 3.02
N ILE A 193 -1.34 4.28 2.75
CA ILE A 193 -1.96 3.32 3.65
C ILE A 193 -0.90 2.28 4.00
N SER A 194 -0.46 2.26 5.26
CA SER A 194 0.42 1.22 5.77
C SER A 194 -0.38 0.20 6.55
N ILE A 195 -0.26 -1.06 6.18
CA ILE A 195 -0.83 -2.18 6.89
C ILE A 195 0.30 -2.81 7.69
N THR A 196 0.18 -2.80 9.00
CA THR A 196 1.27 -3.25 9.88
C THR A 196 0.74 -3.84 11.19
N HIS A 197 1.56 -4.64 11.83
CA HIS A 197 1.40 -5.04 13.23
C HIS A 197 2.47 -4.38 14.12
N ASP A 198 3.36 -3.57 13.53
CA ASP A 198 4.43 -2.86 14.22
C ASP A 198 3.96 -1.47 14.67
N ILE A 199 3.91 -1.29 16.00
CA ILE A 199 3.49 -0.03 16.64
C ILE A 199 4.44 1.12 16.26
N GLU A 200 5.75 0.85 16.15
CA GLU A 200 6.73 1.89 15.82
C GLU A 200 6.56 2.39 14.38
N GLU A 201 6.14 1.53 13.47
CA GLU A 201 5.78 1.94 12.12
C GLU A 201 4.50 2.78 12.14
N ALA A 202 3.46 2.32 12.86
CA ALA A 202 2.17 3.00 12.96
C ALA A 202 2.25 4.41 13.56
N LYS A 203 3.22 4.67 14.47
CA LYS A 203 3.48 6.00 15.03
C LYS A 203 3.85 7.07 13.99
N ASN A 204 4.32 6.68 12.82
CA ASN A 204 4.67 7.61 11.75
C ASN A 204 3.46 8.11 10.95
N ALA A 205 2.29 7.48 11.11
CA ALA A 205 1.07 7.85 10.43
C ALA A 205 0.40 9.10 11.05
N ASP A 206 -0.44 9.76 10.28
CA ASP A 206 -1.29 10.85 10.79
C ASP A 206 -2.45 10.31 11.63
N ARG A 207 -2.89 9.07 11.31
CA ARG A 207 -4.03 8.41 11.94
C ARG A 207 -3.86 6.89 11.91
N ILE A 208 -4.38 6.23 12.93
CA ILE A 208 -4.41 4.77 13.04
C ILE A 208 -5.85 4.29 13.01
N LEU A 209 -6.13 3.32 12.14
CA LEU A 209 -7.31 2.46 12.21
C LEU A 209 -6.89 1.17 12.92
N LEU A 210 -7.37 0.97 14.15
CA LEU A 210 -7.08 -0.23 14.92
C LEU A 210 -8.09 -1.32 14.56
N LEU A 211 -7.60 -2.39 13.95
CA LEU A 211 -8.41 -3.51 13.48
C LEU A 211 -8.26 -4.70 14.43
N ASN A 212 -9.35 -5.22 14.94
CA ASN A 212 -9.40 -6.42 15.74
C ASN A 212 -10.54 -7.35 15.27
N LYS A 213 -10.21 -8.60 14.94
CA LYS A 213 -11.17 -9.63 14.50
C LYS A 213 -12.17 -9.15 13.45
N GLY A 214 -11.69 -8.39 12.46
CA GLY A 214 -12.52 -7.90 11.36
C GLY A 214 -13.35 -6.66 11.66
N GLU A 215 -13.18 -6.02 12.82
CA GLU A 215 -13.87 -4.81 13.23
C GLU A 215 -12.89 -3.67 13.50
N ILE A 216 -13.26 -2.43 13.20
CA ILE A 216 -12.50 -1.24 13.61
C ILE A 216 -12.87 -0.93 15.05
N VAL A 217 -11.90 -1.10 15.95
CA VAL A 217 -12.08 -0.85 17.41
C VAL A 217 -11.47 0.46 17.86
N GLY A 218 -10.76 1.16 16.99
CA GLY A 218 -10.17 2.46 17.23
C GLY A 218 -9.90 3.20 15.93
N ASP A 219 -10.08 4.51 15.93
CA ASP A 219 -9.83 5.40 14.78
C ASP A 219 -9.45 6.78 15.33
N ASP A 220 -8.15 7.04 15.48
CA ASP A 220 -7.65 8.30 16.06
C ASP A 220 -6.16 8.51 15.71
N GLN A 221 -5.61 9.62 16.17
CA GLN A 221 -4.18 9.92 16.08
C GLN A 221 -3.35 8.92 16.90
N PRO A 222 -2.10 8.63 16.49
CA PRO A 222 -1.24 7.67 17.17
C PRO A 222 -1.09 7.93 18.67
N GLU A 223 -0.90 9.19 19.07
CA GLU A 223 -0.71 9.58 20.46
C GLU A 223 -1.94 9.22 21.30
N THR A 224 -3.15 9.43 20.78
CA THR A 224 -4.40 9.15 21.50
C THR A 224 -4.61 7.65 21.66
N LEU A 225 -4.41 6.87 20.61
CA LEU A 225 -4.67 5.43 20.62
C LEU A 225 -3.62 4.65 21.42
N LEU A 226 -2.35 5.05 21.32
CA LEU A 226 -1.24 4.33 21.95
C LEU A 226 -1.07 4.65 23.44
N MET A 227 -1.61 5.78 23.92
CA MET A 227 -1.67 6.09 25.36
C MET A 227 -2.75 5.32 26.11
N ASN A 228 -3.79 4.86 25.42
CA ASN A 228 -4.84 4.04 26.02
C ASN A 228 -4.40 2.57 25.95
N GLU A 229 -3.93 1.97 27.07
CA GLU A 229 -3.45 0.59 27.24
C GLU A 229 -4.39 -0.54 26.73
N LYS A 230 -5.08 -0.35 25.63
CA LYS A 230 -6.03 -1.29 25.01
C LYS A 230 -5.48 -1.99 23.74
N LEU A 231 -4.17 -1.99 23.56
CA LEU A 231 -3.50 -2.70 22.46
C LEU A 231 -3.18 -4.15 22.80
#